data_975f4bed7236aaaf13ae945b0b5af215
#
_entry.id   975f4bed7236aaaf13ae945b0b5af215
#
_cell.length_a   1.000
_cell.length_b   1.000
_cell.length_c   1.000
_cell.angle_alpha   90.00
_cell.angle_beta   90.00
_cell.angle_gamma   90.00
#
_symmetry.space_group_name_H-M   'P 1'
#
loop_
_entity.id
_entity.type
_entity.pdbx_description
1 polymer ?
#
loop_
_entity_poly.entity_id
_entity_poly.type
_entity_poly.pdbx_seq_one_letter_code
_entity_poly.pdbx_strand_id
1 'polypeptide(L)'
;GENNSRLFLAGNGTSNYFFSDVYDATYFPDNNYASVGNAEDDVTGFGLQYSVLILFKPTEIYQLTYSFENNSNGIKQAYFYSSPVNAEMGCDMPETIRYVDNRLTWGSTQWGICTLCSTLIQDERNVRVISRNINGGYRENGLLAEPNLTNAKAFSYEGKYIVSCTSGNCYVWDFTNAPYSTSEKYTPDTAAFNLAWYKWSNMPITAEAIMDRVLYYARGNDLCTLTNDLSDFGQAINAYYRTPMMDFGKYEYLKTIKKVYFEVRGDTPCRINIKYITNENMTGEEDPEPIIVYSKLWSGFTWDTFGWTFISFANTFARKCSVKKVLLFAIELSNNEVNKDMSLSGIRCEYTYVKEIK
;
A
#
# COMPACT_ATOMS: atom_id res chain seq x y z
N GLY A 1 -14.98 11.55 25.36
CA GLY A 1 -14.72 11.39 26.77
C GLY A 1 -13.66 12.40 27.23
N GLU A 2 -13.34 12.45 28.49
CA GLU A 2 -12.40 13.42 29.07
C GLU A 2 -10.98 13.33 28.47
N ASN A 3 -10.58 12.18 27.92
CA ASN A 3 -9.32 12.02 27.19
C ASN A 3 -9.23 12.96 26.00
N ASN A 4 -10.31 13.19 25.29
CA ASN A 4 -10.35 13.99 24.07
C ASN A 4 -10.24 15.50 24.35
N SER A 5 -10.27 15.88 25.61
CA SER A 5 -10.20 17.28 26.04
C SER A 5 -8.80 17.71 26.46
N ARG A 6 -7.80 16.85 26.21
CA ARG A 6 -6.40 17.11 26.55
C ARG A 6 -5.49 16.97 25.34
N LEU A 7 -4.45 17.77 25.28
CA LEU A 7 -3.36 17.61 24.32
C LEU A 7 -2.28 16.71 24.92
N PHE A 8 -1.78 15.77 24.14
CA PHE A 8 -0.67 14.89 24.51
C PHE A 8 0.58 15.28 23.73
N LEU A 9 1.72 15.32 24.40
CA LEU A 9 3.03 15.63 23.81
C LEU A 9 4.05 14.57 24.22
N ALA A 10 4.93 14.22 23.30
CA ALA A 10 6.09 13.35 23.53
C ALA A 10 7.18 13.67 22.49
N GLY A 11 8.30 12.93 22.51
CA GLY A 11 9.35 13.07 21.51
C GLY A 11 10.49 13.99 21.91
N ASN A 12 10.75 14.10 23.22
CA ASN A 12 11.87 14.88 23.76
C ASN A 12 13.12 14.02 24.04
N GLY A 13 13.27 12.89 23.38
CA GLY A 13 14.38 11.96 23.62
C GLY A 13 14.21 11.12 24.88
N THR A 14 12.98 10.91 25.34
CA THR A 14 12.66 10.13 26.53
C THR A 14 11.42 9.27 26.35
N SER A 15 11.24 8.28 27.24
CA SER A 15 10.03 7.47 27.31
C SER A 15 8.83 8.20 27.94
N ASN A 16 8.96 9.50 28.21
CA ASN A 16 7.92 10.30 28.86
C ASN A 16 6.94 10.86 27.84
N TYR A 17 5.68 10.92 28.26
CA TYR A 17 4.66 11.70 27.59
C TYR A 17 4.05 12.68 28.59
N PHE A 18 3.60 13.81 28.07
CA PHE A 18 3.00 14.89 28.83
C PHE A 18 1.57 15.11 28.36
N PHE A 19 0.71 15.56 29.26
CA PHE A 19 -0.68 15.85 28.91
C PHE A 19 -1.11 17.20 29.52
N SER A 20 -1.85 17.98 28.73
CA SER A 20 -2.36 19.29 29.14
C SER A 20 -3.43 19.17 30.21
N ASP A 21 -3.81 20.29 30.77
CA ASP A 21 -5.03 20.34 31.58
C ASP A 21 -6.31 20.13 30.71
N VAL A 22 -7.43 19.85 31.36
CA VAL A 22 -8.71 19.60 30.68
C VAL A 22 -9.20 20.89 30.03
N TYR A 23 -9.52 20.83 28.74
CA TYR A 23 -9.98 21.95 27.93
C TYR A 23 -8.98 23.11 27.79
N ASP A 24 -7.74 22.97 28.29
CA ASP A 24 -6.67 23.94 28.10
C ASP A 24 -5.44 23.28 27.48
N ALA A 25 -5.30 23.39 26.17
CA ALA A 25 -4.19 22.83 25.41
C ALA A 25 -2.87 23.63 25.58
N THR A 26 -2.91 24.78 26.25
CA THR A 26 -1.74 25.65 26.43
C THR A 26 -1.08 25.46 27.79
N TYR A 27 -1.73 24.83 28.73
CA TYR A 27 -1.25 24.65 30.09
C TYR A 27 -0.93 23.18 30.38
N PHE A 28 0.30 22.90 30.74
CA PHE A 28 0.82 21.59 31.15
C PHE A 28 1.31 21.66 32.60
N PRO A 29 0.52 21.18 33.56
CA PRO A 29 0.94 21.10 34.96
C PRO A 29 2.18 20.23 35.12
N ASP A 30 3.09 20.59 36.01
CA ASP A 30 4.35 19.89 36.25
C ASP A 30 4.20 18.40 36.58
N ASN A 31 3.05 18.01 37.14
CA ASN A 31 2.73 16.62 37.50
C ASN A 31 1.99 15.85 36.41
N ASN A 32 1.66 16.50 35.28
CA ASN A 32 0.93 15.88 34.20
C ASN A 32 1.88 15.20 33.19
N TYR A 33 2.66 14.26 33.66
CA TYR A 33 3.50 13.39 32.82
C TYR A 33 3.50 11.96 33.35
N ALA A 34 3.84 11.02 32.48
CA ALA A 34 4.10 9.63 32.85
C ALA A 34 5.14 9.01 31.89
N SER A 35 5.85 7.98 32.37
CA SER A 35 6.75 7.18 31.57
C SER A 35 6.06 5.91 31.09
N VAL A 36 6.45 5.40 29.92
CA VAL A 36 5.91 4.20 29.35
C VAL A 36 7.00 3.24 28.87
N GLY A 37 6.87 1.96 29.18
CA GLY A 37 7.76 0.89 28.71
C GLY A 37 9.21 1.08 29.14
N ASN A 38 10.14 0.68 28.26
CA ASN A 38 11.57 0.83 28.47
C ASN A 38 11.99 2.30 28.43
N ALA A 39 12.82 2.73 29.38
CA ALA A 39 13.31 4.11 29.46
C ALA A 39 14.31 4.49 28.34
N GLU A 40 14.87 3.49 27.66
CA GLU A 40 15.87 3.71 26.61
C GLU A 40 15.23 4.13 25.26
N ASP A 41 13.95 3.79 25.05
CA ASP A 41 13.25 4.07 23.79
C ASP A 41 12.33 5.28 23.92
N ASP A 42 12.37 6.14 22.94
CA ASP A 42 11.51 7.32 22.86
C ASP A 42 10.06 6.96 22.49
N VAL A 43 9.13 7.82 22.88
CA VAL A 43 7.78 7.79 22.31
C VAL A 43 7.82 8.39 20.91
N THR A 44 7.46 7.58 19.91
CA THR A 44 7.51 8.00 18.49
C THR A 44 6.21 8.63 18.01
N GLY A 45 5.09 8.31 18.63
CA GLY A 45 3.82 8.89 18.19
C GLY A 45 2.61 8.44 18.99
N PHE A 46 1.48 9.05 18.65
CA PHE A 46 0.17 8.74 19.19
C PHE A 46 -0.82 8.42 18.08
N GLY A 47 -1.78 7.58 18.41
CA GLY A 47 -2.92 7.31 17.55
C GLY A 47 -4.18 7.09 18.37
N LEU A 48 -5.34 7.25 17.75
CA LEU A 48 -6.62 7.00 18.39
C LEU A 48 -7.29 5.83 17.67
N GLN A 49 -7.50 4.71 18.39
CA GLN A 49 -8.29 3.59 17.90
C GLN A 49 -9.62 3.58 18.62
N TYR A 50 -10.71 3.95 17.93
CA TYR A 50 -12.01 4.27 18.53
C TYR A 50 -11.85 5.37 19.61
N SER A 51 -12.04 5.05 20.88
CA SER A 51 -11.85 5.96 22.00
C SER A 51 -10.60 5.64 22.84
N VAL A 52 -9.79 4.68 22.41
CA VAL A 52 -8.57 4.26 23.11
C VAL A 52 -7.37 4.99 22.52
N LEU A 53 -6.63 5.68 23.39
CA LEU A 53 -5.38 6.33 22.99
C LEU A 53 -4.27 5.29 22.93
N ILE A 54 -3.63 5.16 21.77
CA ILE A 54 -2.53 4.27 21.49
C ILE A 54 -1.23 5.10 21.42
N LEU A 55 -0.21 4.62 22.09
CA LEU A 55 1.10 5.23 22.15
C LEU A 55 2.09 4.27 21.50
N PHE A 56 2.92 4.81 20.61
CA PHE A 56 3.93 4.07 19.87
C PHE A 56 5.33 4.35 20.39
N LYS A 57 6.13 3.30 20.44
CA LYS A 57 7.58 3.32 20.55
C LYS A 57 8.19 2.62 19.33
N PRO A 58 9.51 2.65 19.11
CA PRO A 58 10.10 2.02 17.93
C PRO A 58 9.76 0.53 17.79
N THR A 59 9.69 -0.21 18.90
CA THR A 59 9.47 -1.65 18.92
C THR A 59 8.19 -2.08 19.64
N GLU A 60 7.54 -1.20 20.39
CA GLU A 60 6.44 -1.54 21.29
C GLU A 60 5.23 -0.62 21.06
N ILE A 61 4.05 -1.11 21.44
CA ILE A 61 2.79 -0.34 21.41
C ILE A 61 2.08 -0.49 22.74
N TYR A 62 1.58 0.61 23.26
CA TYR A 62 0.84 0.71 24.50
C TYR A 62 -0.52 1.34 24.28
N GLN A 63 -1.50 0.90 25.03
CA GLN A 63 -2.76 1.64 25.19
C GLN A 63 -2.73 2.43 26.51
N LEU A 64 -3.32 3.61 26.50
CA LEU A 64 -3.48 4.44 27.66
C LEU A 64 -4.92 4.35 28.15
N THR A 65 -5.07 3.96 29.42
CA THR A 65 -6.36 3.90 30.10
C THR A 65 -6.46 5.09 31.07
N TYR A 66 -7.52 5.86 30.94
CA TYR A 66 -7.81 6.99 31.82
C TYR A 66 -8.43 6.52 33.12
N SER A 67 -7.92 7.02 34.24
CA SER A 67 -8.51 6.90 35.57
C SER A 67 -8.54 8.24 36.27
N PHE A 68 -9.51 8.43 37.14
CA PHE A 68 -9.70 9.67 37.90
C PHE A 68 -9.69 9.32 39.38
N GLU A 69 -8.56 9.52 40.02
CA GLU A 69 -8.31 9.07 41.39
C GLU A 69 -7.97 10.21 42.32
N ASN A 70 -8.21 10.02 43.61
CA ASN A 70 -7.77 10.97 44.62
C ASN A 70 -6.28 10.78 44.90
N ASN A 71 -5.52 11.85 44.82
CA ASN A 71 -4.12 11.84 45.26
C ASN A 71 -4.04 11.74 46.80
N SER A 72 -2.81 11.65 47.35
CA SER A 72 -2.56 11.56 48.79
C SER A 72 -3.16 12.70 49.62
N ASN A 73 -3.48 13.82 48.98
CA ASN A 73 -4.09 14.99 49.62
C ASN A 73 -5.62 15.03 49.42
N GLY A 74 -6.24 13.96 48.90
CA GLY A 74 -7.68 13.89 48.66
C GLY A 74 -8.18 14.73 47.46
N ILE A 75 -7.25 15.25 46.63
CA ILE A 75 -7.60 16.03 45.44
C ILE A 75 -7.72 15.05 44.27
N LYS A 76 -8.81 15.14 43.54
CA LYS A 76 -9.03 14.37 42.34
C LYS A 76 -8.04 14.76 41.25
N GLN A 77 -7.28 13.79 40.73
CA GLN A 77 -6.32 13.96 39.68
C GLN A 77 -6.49 12.90 38.59
N ALA A 78 -6.22 13.28 37.34
CA ALA A 78 -6.23 12.38 36.21
C ALA A 78 -4.95 11.54 36.19
N TYR A 79 -5.11 10.25 35.99
CA TYR A 79 -4.02 9.32 35.75
C TYR A 79 -4.24 8.59 34.44
N PHE A 80 -3.16 8.37 33.71
CA PHE A 80 -3.15 7.57 32.50
C PHE A 80 -2.24 6.36 32.72
N TYR A 81 -2.86 5.18 32.78
CA TYR A 81 -2.14 3.92 32.94
C TYR A 81 -1.82 3.33 31.57
N SER A 82 -0.55 3.02 31.34
CA SER A 82 -0.12 2.33 30.13
C SER A 82 -0.20 0.82 30.30
N SER A 83 -0.76 0.14 29.31
CA SER A 83 -0.80 -1.31 29.21
C SER A 83 -0.24 -1.73 27.85
N PRO A 84 0.68 -2.73 27.79
CA PRO A 84 1.27 -3.17 26.53
C PRO A 84 0.21 -3.82 25.65
N VAL A 85 0.14 -3.41 24.39
CA VAL A 85 -0.71 -4.02 23.35
C VAL A 85 0.12 -4.97 22.50
N ASN A 86 1.33 -4.56 22.13
CA ASN A 86 2.26 -5.38 21.38
C ASN A 86 3.70 -5.02 21.77
N ALA A 87 4.55 -6.03 21.99
CA ALA A 87 5.92 -5.88 22.48
C ALA A 87 6.98 -6.07 21.40
N GLU A 88 6.59 -6.21 20.12
CA GLU A 88 7.53 -6.49 19.01
C GLU A 88 7.30 -5.62 17.77
N MET A 89 6.10 -5.08 17.59
CA MET A 89 5.68 -4.41 16.36
C MET A 89 5.33 -2.94 16.62
N GLY A 90 6.32 -2.16 17.01
CA GLY A 90 6.19 -0.70 17.21
C GLY A 90 6.21 0.10 15.92
N CYS A 91 6.43 1.40 16.05
CA CYS A 91 6.48 2.37 14.97
C CYS A 91 7.75 3.22 15.06
N ASP A 92 8.66 3.04 14.12
CA ASP A 92 9.86 3.89 13.94
C ASP A 92 9.73 4.83 12.71
N MET A 93 8.51 4.89 12.13
CA MET A 93 8.13 5.77 11.03
C MET A 93 6.94 6.66 11.47
N PRO A 94 7.15 7.64 12.37
CA PRO A 94 6.05 8.34 13.05
C PRO A 94 5.10 9.08 12.11
N GLU A 95 5.60 9.63 11.01
CA GLU A 95 4.76 10.37 10.05
C GLU A 95 3.86 9.45 9.20
N THR A 96 3.95 8.14 9.40
CA THR A 96 3.07 7.16 8.73
C THR A 96 1.84 6.78 9.54
N ILE A 97 1.75 7.17 10.80
CA ILE A 97 0.62 6.83 11.66
C ILE A 97 -0.65 7.52 11.14
N ARG A 98 -1.63 6.72 10.68
CA ARG A 98 -2.92 7.22 10.17
C ARG A 98 -4.05 6.27 10.57
N TYR A 99 -5.25 6.82 10.64
CA TYR A 99 -6.46 6.04 10.82
C TYR A 99 -7.06 5.72 9.44
N VAL A 100 -7.02 4.46 9.05
CA VAL A 100 -7.35 3.99 7.69
C VAL A 100 -8.24 2.76 7.80
N ASP A 101 -9.33 2.72 7.04
CA ASP A 101 -10.27 1.59 7.03
C ASP A 101 -10.71 1.16 8.45
N ASN A 102 -11.08 2.15 9.28
CA ASN A 102 -11.45 1.98 10.69
C ASN A 102 -10.36 1.35 11.58
N ARG A 103 -9.10 1.44 11.18
CA ARG A 103 -7.97 0.88 11.93
C ARG A 103 -6.78 1.83 11.94
N LEU A 104 -6.07 1.81 13.04
CA LEU A 104 -4.81 2.51 13.16
C LEU A 104 -3.75 1.76 12.36
N THR A 105 -3.10 2.47 11.42
CA THR A 105 -2.10 1.92 10.49
C THR A 105 -0.84 2.75 10.57
N TRP A 106 0.31 2.10 10.56
CA TRP A 106 1.62 2.73 10.73
C TRP A 106 2.71 1.95 10.00
N GLY A 107 3.89 2.55 9.86
CA GLY A 107 5.08 1.93 9.28
C GLY A 107 6.11 1.52 10.30
N SER A 108 6.82 0.46 9.98
CA SER A 108 8.02 -0.02 10.68
C SER A 108 9.08 -0.40 9.66
N THR A 109 10.33 0.05 9.89
CA THR A 109 11.47 -0.32 9.03
C THR A 109 11.79 -1.81 9.09
N GLN A 110 11.38 -2.48 10.14
CA GLN A 110 11.58 -3.92 10.33
C GLN A 110 10.47 -4.74 9.66
N TRP A 111 9.21 -4.34 9.83
CA TRP A 111 8.05 -5.14 9.45
C TRP A 111 7.34 -4.65 8.19
N GLY A 112 7.54 -3.40 7.80
CA GLY A 112 6.77 -2.71 6.77
C GLY A 112 5.53 -2.04 7.35
N ILE A 113 4.44 -2.01 6.60
CA ILE A 113 3.20 -1.37 7.03
C ILE A 113 2.37 -2.35 7.85
N CYS A 114 2.04 -1.90 9.06
CA CYS A 114 1.28 -2.64 10.06
C CYS A 114 -0.07 -1.98 10.31
N THR A 115 -1.05 -2.76 10.74
CA THR A 115 -2.35 -2.27 11.16
C THR A 115 -2.80 -2.94 12.46
N LEU A 116 -3.48 -2.17 13.30
CA LEU A 116 -4.02 -2.65 14.56
C LEU A 116 -5.37 -3.34 14.33
N CYS A 117 -5.44 -4.64 14.63
CA CYS A 117 -6.66 -5.44 14.45
C CYS A 117 -7.49 -5.53 15.72
N SER A 118 -6.84 -5.47 16.89
CA SER A 118 -7.48 -5.56 18.19
C SER A 118 -6.70 -4.76 19.23
N THR A 119 -7.42 -4.16 20.17
CA THR A 119 -6.85 -3.50 21.36
C THR A 119 -6.86 -4.40 22.58
N LEU A 120 -7.34 -5.65 22.46
CA LEU A 120 -7.35 -6.60 23.55
C LEU A 120 -5.93 -7.11 23.79
N ILE A 121 -5.45 -6.93 25.03
CA ILE A 121 -4.09 -7.30 25.44
C ILE A 121 -3.84 -8.83 25.33
N GLN A 122 -4.91 -9.62 25.42
CA GLN A 122 -4.86 -11.08 25.35
C GLN A 122 -4.89 -11.65 23.94
N ASP A 123 -5.02 -10.78 22.92
CA ASP A 123 -5.05 -11.20 21.53
C ASP A 123 -3.62 -11.21 20.97
N GLU A 124 -3.05 -12.40 20.80
CA GLU A 124 -1.71 -12.59 20.24
C GLU A 124 -1.57 -12.07 18.79
N ARG A 125 -2.69 -11.81 18.12
CA ARG A 125 -2.73 -11.35 16.73
C ARG A 125 -3.30 -9.93 16.58
N ASN A 126 -3.04 -9.11 17.56
CA ASN A 126 -3.55 -7.73 17.60
C ASN A 126 -2.96 -6.82 16.52
N VAL A 127 -1.80 -7.16 15.95
CA VAL A 127 -1.14 -6.42 14.87
C VAL A 127 -0.96 -7.32 13.65
N ARG A 128 -1.22 -6.78 12.46
CA ARG A 128 -0.98 -7.45 11.18
C ARG A 128 -0.10 -6.62 10.27
N VAL A 129 0.82 -7.29 9.58
CA VAL A 129 1.60 -6.69 8.49
C VAL A 129 0.78 -6.80 7.20
N ILE A 130 0.39 -5.66 6.64
CA ILE A 130 -0.43 -5.59 5.42
C ILE A 130 0.42 -5.37 4.15
N SER A 131 1.69 -5.03 4.29
CA SER A 131 2.60 -4.77 3.17
C SER A 131 3.45 -5.97 2.74
N ARG A 132 3.17 -7.19 3.19
CA ARG A 132 3.99 -8.37 2.90
C ARG A 132 4.32 -8.55 1.43
N ASN A 133 3.35 -8.27 0.55
CA ASN A 133 3.50 -8.46 -0.90
C ASN A 133 4.46 -7.45 -1.54
N ILE A 134 4.75 -6.34 -0.88
CA ILE A 134 5.59 -5.24 -1.39
C ILE A 134 6.86 -5.03 -0.56
N ASN A 135 7.04 -5.74 0.55
CA ASN A 135 8.22 -5.58 1.42
C ASN A 135 9.53 -5.93 0.70
N GLY A 136 9.46 -6.77 -0.33
CA GLY A 136 10.62 -7.29 -1.04
C GLY A 136 11.21 -8.54 -0.40
N GLY A 137 11.89 -9.37 -1.22
CA GLY A 137 12.64 -10.52 -0.75
C GLY A 137 14.01 -10.11 -0.21
N TYR A 138 14.37 -10.60 0.97
CA TYR A 138 15.67 -10.35 1.60
C TYR A 138 16.06 -8.87 1.74
N ARG A 139 15.10 -7.95 1.69
CA ARG A 139 15.28 -6.48 1.71
C ARG A 139 16.12 -5.93 0.54
N GLU A 140 16.21 -6.64 -0.56
CA GLU A 140 16.95 -6.17 -1.73
C GLU A 140 16.10 -5.28 -2.65
N ASN A 141 14.79 -5.51 -2.66
CA ASN A 141 13.84 -4.77 -3.48
C ASN A 141 12.51 -4.59 -2.72
N GLY A 142 11.80 -3.53 -3.01
CA GLY A 142 10.51 -3.25 -2.38
C GLY A 142 10.58 -2.24 -1.24
N LEU A 143 9.54 -2.17 -0.43
CA LEU A 143 9.38 -1.14 0.60
C LEU A 143 10.52 -1.15 1.63
N LEU A 144 10.92 -2.32 2.11
CA LEU A 144 11.97 -2.42 3.15
C LEU A 144 13.39 -2.14 2.64
N ALA A 145 13.58 -2.01 1.32
CA ALA A 145 14.83 -1.61 0.70
C ALA A 145 14.92 -0.11 0.41
N GLU A 146 13.85 0.64 0.68
CA GLU A 146 13.84 2.08 0.44
C GLU A 146 14.80 2.81 1.38
N PRO A 147 15.59 3.76 0.85
CA PRO A 147 16.54 4.51 1.67
C PRO A 147 15.79 5.45 2.64
N ASN A 148 16.35 5.62 3.84
CA ASN A 148 15.82 6.53 4.86
C ASN A 148 14.32 6.31 5.15
N LEU A 149 13.90 5.06 5.24
CA LEU A 149 12.50 4.69 5.39
C LEU A 149 11.84 5.29 6.65
N THR A 150 12.62 5.55 7.70
CA THR A 150 12.16 6.25 8.92
C THR A 150 11.55 7.63 8.64
N ASN A 151 11.94 8.29 7.55
CA ASN A 151 11.46 9.60 7.14
C ASN A 151 10.27 9.50 6.13
N ALA A 152 9.78 8.30 5.87
CA ALA A 152 8.61 8.14 5.02
C ALA A 152 7.38 8.76 5.66
N LYS A 153 6.53 9.32 4.82
CA LYS A 153 5.27 9.97 5.20
C LYS A 153 4.11 9.20 4.65
N ALA A 154 2.98 9.22 5.34
CA ALA A 154 1.80 8.59 4.78
C ALA A 154 0.56 9.47 4.99
N PHE A 155 -0.38 9.33 4.07
CA PHE A 155 -1.68 10.00 4.12
C PHE A 155 -2.76 9.10 3.52
N SER A 156 -4.01 9.42 3.82
CA SER A 156 -5.16 8.71 3.27
C SER A 156 -5.96 9.64 2.37
N TYR A 157 -6.20 9.19 1.14
CA TYR A 157 -6.95 9.95 0.14
C TYR A 157 -7.77 9.02 -0.75
N GLU A 158 -9.05 9.30 -0.94
CA GLU A 158 -9.97 8.57 -1.83
C GLU A 158 -9.90 7.04 -1.67
N GLY A 159 -9.96 6.55 -0.44
CA GLY A 159 -9.92 5.11 -0.19
C GLY A 159 -8.56 4.46 -0.39
N LYS A 160 -7.50 5.26 -0.45
CA LYS A 160 -6.12 4.81 -0.58
C LYS A 160 -5.29 5.27 0.61
N TYR A 161 -4.42 4.41 1.09
CA TYR A 161 -3.35 4.76 2.01
C TYR A 161 -2.05 4.83 1.21
N ILE A 162 -1.44 5.98 1.19
CA ILE A 162 -0.28 6.29 0.34
C ILE A 162 0.92 6.53 1.23
N VAL A 163 1.97 5.74 1.07
CA VAL A 163 3.25 5.87 1.77
C VAL A 163 4.27 6.46 0.80
N SER A 164 4.71 7.68 1.03
CA SER A 164 5.71 8.38 0.24
C SER A 164 7.09 8.19 0.85
N CYS A 165 8.02 7.66 0.07
CA CYS A 165 9.40 7.47 0.46
C CYS A 165 10.30 8.61 -0.06
N THR A 166 11.41 8.86 0.61
CA THR A 166 12.37 9.91 0.23
C THR A 166 13.02 9.68 -1.13
N SER A 167 13.01 8.45 -1.64
CA SER A 167 13.45 8.08 -2.99
C SER A 167 12.56 8.62 -4.11
N GLY A 168 11.36 9.10 -3.79
CA GLY A 168 10.32 9.45 -4.75
C GLY A 168 9.42 8.29 -5.17
N ASN A 169 9.57 7.13 -4.55
CA ASN A 169 8.63 6.04 -4.68
C ASN A 169 7.48 6.21 -3.69
N CYS A 170 6.25 5.98 -4.16
CA CYS A 170 5.06 5.91 -3.32
C CYS A 170 4.47 4.50 -3.39
N TYR A 171 4.15 3.94 -2.25
CA TYR A 171 3.44 2.67 -2.14
C TYR A 171 1.99 2.96 -1.75
N VAL A 172 1.08 2.51 -2.57
CA VAL A 172 -0.35 2.84 -2.48
C VAL A 172 -1.14 1.58 -2.18
N TRP A 173 -1.78 1.55 -1.04
CA TRP A 173 -2.75 0.52 -0.68
C TRP A 173 -4.15 1.01 -1.00
N ASP A 174 -4.81 0.36 -1.95
CA ASP A 174 -6.21 0.61 -2.26
C ASP A 174 -7.09 -0.34 -1.45
N PHE A 175 -7.69 0.16 -0.38
CA PHE A 175 -8.51 -0.65 0.51
C PHE A 175 -10.00 -0.66 0.12
N THR A 176 -10.40 0.10 -0.89
CA THR A 176 -11.79 0.13 -1.38
C THR A 176 -12.06 -0.93 -2.43
N ASN A 177 -11.03 -1.35 -3.18
CA ASN A 177 -11.15 -2.39 -4.19
C ASN A 177 -11.03 -3.79 -3.56
N ALA A 178 -12.04 -4.20 -2.80
CA ALA A 178 -12.11 -5.57 -2.32
C ALA A 178 -12.29 -6.53 -3.50
N PRO A 179 -11.48 -7.61 -3.63
CA PRO A 179 -11.76 -8.62 -4.62
C PRO A 179 -13.15 -9.20 -4.35
N TYR A 180 -14.00 -9.26 -5.37
CA TYR A 180 -15.29 -9.92 -5.32
C TYR A 180 -15.07 -11.43 -5.17
N SER A 181 -14.76 -11.88 -3.97
CA SER A 181 -14.83 -13.28 -3.61
C SER A 181 -16.20 -13.54 -2.96
N THR A 182 -17.16 -13.98 -3.75
CA THR A 182 -18.50 -14.35 -3.27
C THR A 182 -18.53 -15.68 -2.51
N SER A 183 -17.41 -16.35 -2.32
CA SER A 183 -17.34 -17.72 -1.81
C SER A 183 -16.66 -17.90 -0.45
N GLU A 184 -16.03 -16.88 0.11
CA GLU A 184 -15.43 -17.03 1.42
C GLU A 184 -16.41 -16.61 2.52
N LYS A 185 -16.81 -17.58 3.32
CA LYS A 185 -17.49 -17.35 4.58
C LYS A 185 -16.65 -16.38 5.40
N TYR A 186 -17.23 -15.26 5.76
CA TYR A 186 -16.65 -14.26 6.63
C TYR A 186 -16.33 -14.94 7.98
N THR A 187 -15.08 -15.32 8.18
CA THR A 187 -14.59 -15.69 9.50
C THR A 187 -13.83 -14.49 10.06
N PRO A 188 -14.08 -14.07 11.30
CA PRO A 188 -13.43 -12.90 11.91
C PRO A 188 -11.90 -12.96 11.86
N ASP A 189 -11.32 -14.17 11.90
CA ASP A 189 -9.88 -14.41 11.86
C ASP A 189 -9.26 -14.30 10.45
N THR A 190 -10.08 -14.35 9.43
CA THR A 190 -9.67 -14.20 8.03
C THR A 190 -10.28 -12.96 7.40
N ALA A 191 -10.44 -11.87 8.16
CA ALA A 191 -10.72 -10.58 7.56
C ALA A 191 -9.67 -10.38 6.45
N ALA A 192 -10.03 -10.81 5.25
CA ALA A 192 -9.18 -10.73 4.09
C ALA A 192 -8.98 -9.26 3.80
N PHE A 193 -7.87 -8.72 4.30
CA PHE A 193 -7.42 -7.43 3.84
C PHE A 193 -7.24 -7.54 2.34
N ASN A 194 -7.84 -6.65 1.61
CA ASN A 194 -7.43 -6.44 0.24
C ASN A 194 -5.99 -5.95 0.28
N LEU A 195 -5.05 -6.83 0.00
CA LEU A 195 -3.62 -6.52 -0.03
C LEU A 195 -3.17 -6.08 -1.41
N ALA A 196 -4.04 -5.44 -2.17
CA ALA A 196 -3.69 -4.84 -3.45
C ALA A 196 -2.88 -3.56 -3.23
N TRP A 197 -1.61 -3.63 -3.55
CA TRP A 197 -0.68 -2.53 -3.49
C TRP A 197 -0.21 -2.16 -4.88
N TYR A 198 -0.04 -0.85 -5.11
CA TYR A 198 0.55 -0.28 -6.32
C TYR A 198 1.81 0.48 -5.96
N LYS A 199 2.73 0.57 -6.89
CA LYS A 199 3.91 1.43 -6.77
C LYS A 199 3.81 2.56 -7.78
N TRP A 200 3.84 3.80 -7.28
CA TRP A 200 4.06 4.98 -8.10
C TRP A 200 5.51 5.41 -7.96
N SER A 201 6.13 5.79 -9.04
CA SER A 201 7.51 6.28 -9.06
C SER A 201 7.55 7.75 -9.45
N ASN A 202 8.65 8.42 -9.13
CA ASN A 202 8.86 9.82 -9.46
C ASN A 202 7.86 10.79 -8.77
N MET A 203 7.43 10.44 -7.56
CA MET A 203 6.54 11.26 -6.71
C MET A 203 7.18 11.54 -5.34
N PRO A 204 8.23 12.37 -5.25
CA PRO A 204 8.84 12.72 -3.98
C PRO A 204 7.94 13.73 -3.24
N ILE A 205 6.96 13.23 -2.49
CA ILE A 205 6.03 14.05 -1.72
C ILE A 205 6.69 14.43 -0.39
N THR A 206 6.91 15.71 -0.17
CA THR A 206 7.53 16.24 1.05
C THR A 206 6.54 16.77 2.07
N ALA A 207 5.37 17.18 1.61
CA ALA A 207 4.25 17.61 2.43
C ALA A 207 2.93 17.38 1.69
N GLU A 208 1.85 17.17 2.42
CA GLU A 208 0.51 17.02 1.86
C GLU A 208 -0.53 17.78 2.68
N ALA A 209 -1.60 18.19 2.02
CA ALA A 209 -2.80 18.75 2.63
C ALA A 209 -4.04 18.39 1.81
N ILE A 210 -5.12 18.06 2.48
CA ILE A 210 -6.40 17.83 1.83
C ILE A 210 -7.32 19.01 2.15
N MET A 211 -7.70 19.77 1.12
CA MET A 211 -8.62 20.89 1.23
C MET A 211 -9.74 20.72 0.21
N ASP A 212 -10.97 20.88 0.64
CA ASP A 212 -12.17 20.73 -0.21
C ASP A 212 -12.21 19.40 -1.01
N ARG A 213 -11.74 18.31 -0.40
CA ARG A 213 -11.59 16.97 -0.99
C ARG A 213 -10.57 16.87 -2.13
N VAL A 214 -9.72 17.88 -2.31
CA VAL A 214 -8.61 17.87 -3.25
C VAL A 214 -7.32 17.63 -2.49
N LEU A 215 -6.50 16.69 -2.95
CA LEU A 215 -5.18 16.44 -2.41
C LEU A 215 -4.20 17.44 -3.05
N TYR A 216 -3.60 18.26 -2.22
CA TYR A 216 -2.46 19.11 -2.55
C TYR A 216 -1.19 18.47 -1.97
N TYR A 217 -0.14 18.45 -2.74
CA TYR A 217 1.15 17.93 -2.27
C TYR A 217 2.32 18.77 -2.78
N ALA A 218 3.38 18.85 -1.99
CA ALA A 218 4.61 19.52 -2.37
C ALA A 218 5.58 18.52 -3.02
N ARG A 219 6.11 18.90 -4.19
CA ARG A 219 7.12 18.18 -4.94
C ARG A 219 8.29 19.15 -5.23
N GLY A 220 9.32 19.09 -4.40
CA GLY A 220 10.37 20.10 -4.46
C GLY A 220 9.81 21.48 -4.13
N ASN A 221 9.88 22.41 -5.07
CA ASN A 221 9.36 23.78 -4.96
C ASN A 221 7.96 23.96 -5.55
N ASP A 222 7.38 22.91 -6.10
CA ASP A 222 6.09 22.97 -6.77
C ASP A 222 4.96 22.49 -5.85
N LEU A 223 3.83 23.18 -5.90
CA LEU A 223 2.58 22.72 -5.30
C LEU A 223 1.74 22.04 -6.40
N CYS A 224 1.44 20.78 -6.19
CA CYS A 224 0.79 19.91 -7.15
C CYS A 224 -0.55 19.42 -6.61
N THR A 225 -1.41 18.98 -7.51
CA THR A 225 -2.66 18.27 -7.19
C THR A 225 -2.67 16.92 -7.89
N LEU A 226 -3.25 15.91 -7.25
CA LEU A 226 -3.51 14.63 -7.91
C LEU A 226 -4.77 14.76 -8.76
N THR A 227 -4.66 14.45 -10.04
CA THR A 227 -5.77 14.43 -11.00
C THR A 227 -5.98 13.03 -11.55
N ASN A 228 -7.09 12.81 -12.25
CA ASN A 228 -7.36 11.56 -12.99
C ASN A 228 -6.83 11.60 -14.42
N ASP A 229 -5.90 12.50 -14.73
CA ASP A 229 -5.30 12.60 -16.05
C ASP A 229 -4.41 11.38 -16.35
N LEU A 230 -4.25 11.08 -17.62
CA LEU A 230 -3.46 9.95 -18.13
C LEU A 230 -2.01 10.35 -18.46
N SER A 231 -1.53 11.46 -17.91
CA SER A 231 -0.16 11.94 -18.06
C SER A 231 0.32 12.63 -16.79
N ASP A 232 1.63 12.55 -16.50
CA ASP A 232 2.28 13.25 -15.41
C ASP A 232 2.94 14.53 -15.96
N PHE A 233 2.34 15.70 -15.70
CA PHE A 233 2.78 17.00 -16.25
C PHE A 233 2.99 16.97 -17.78
N GLY A 234 2.10 16.28 -18.52
CA GLY A 234 2.21 16.11 -19.97
C GLY A 234 3.22 15.07 -20.42
N GLN A 235 3.87 14.37 -19.51
CA GLN A 235 4.77 13.25 -19.82
C GLN A 235 4.04 11.92 -19.71
N ALA A 236 4.56 10.91 -20.41
CA ALA A 236 4.02 9.57 -20.33
C ALA A 236 4.20 8.96 -18.93
N ILE A 237 3.14 8.33 -18.43
CA ILE A 237 3.23 7.49 -17.24
C ILE A 237 3.70 6.10 -17.69
N ASN A 238 4.85 5.66 -17.20
CA ASN A 238 5.34 4.32 -17.48
C ASN A 238 4.57 3.31 -16.61
N ALA A 239 3.46 2.81 -17.15
CA ALA A 239 2.62 1.82 -16.49
C ALA A 239 3.07 0.41 -16.87
N TYR A 240 3.27 -0.47 -15.89
CA TYR A 240 3.57 -1.87 -16.14
C TYR A 240 2.88 -2.80 -15.15
N TYR A 241 2.56 -3.98 -15.61
CA TYR A 241 2.04 -5.08 -14.81
C TYR A 241 2.85 -6.33 -15.09
N ARG A 242 3.37 -6.97 -14.04
CA ARG A 242 4.08 -8.24 -14.13
C ARG A 242 3.35 -9.31 -13.34
N THR A 243 3.08 -10.44 -13.98
CA THR A 243 2.54 -11.61 -13.26
C THR A 243 3.60 -12.18 -12.31
N PRO A 244 3.19 -12.89 -11.25
CA PRO A 244 4.14 -13.74 -10.53
C PRO A 244 4.73 -14.80 -11.45
N MET A 245 5.86 -15.39 -11.05
CA MET A 245 6.43 -16.55 -11.72
C MET A 245 5.51 -17.76 -11.57
N MET A 246 4.95 -18.23 -12.66
CA MET A 246 3.98 -19.32 -12.71
C MET A 246 4.67 -20.65 -12.99
N ASP A 247 4.42 -21.64 -12.16
CA ASP A 247 4.84 -23.03 -12.35
C ASP A 247 3.77 -23.92 -13.02
N PHE A 248 2.59 -23.35 -13.26
CA PHE A 248 1.41 -24.04 -13.81
C PHE A 248 0.99 -25.30 -13.02
N GLY A 249 1.26 -25.31 -11.73
CA GLY A 249 0.88 -26.36 -10.79
C GLY A 249 1.77 -27.62 -10.82
N LYS A 250 2.87 -27.61 -11.60
CA LYS A 250 3.85 -28.70 -11.66
C LYS A 250 5.26 -28.18 -11.80
N TYR A 251 5.89 -27.92 -10.66
CA TYR A 251 7.24 -27.36 -10.63
C TYR A 251 8.30 -28.32 -11.22
N GLU A 252 8.08 -29.63 -11.05
CA GLU A 252 9.01 -30.68 -11.50
C GLU A 252 9.05 -30.91 -13.03
N TYR A 253 8.17 -30.27 -13.79
CA TYR A 253 8.12 -30.42 -15.24
C TYR A 253 8.62 -29.18 -15.97
N LEU A 254 9.41 -29.39 -17.03
CA LEU A 254 9.69 -28.37 -18.03
C LEU A 254 8.45 -28.09 -18.89
N LYS A 255 8.18 -26.84 -19.17
CA LYS A 255 7.04 -26.37 -19.97
C LYS A 255 7.50 -25.72 -21.26
N THR A 256 6.69 -25.84 -22.29
CA THR A 256 6.76 -25.04 -23.51
C THR A 256 5.49 -24.21 -23.61
N ILE A 257 5.65 -22.89 -23.63
CA ILE A 257 4.53 -21.95 -23.82
C ILE A 257 4.34 -21.75 -25.31
N LYS A 258 3.15 -22.03 -25.81
CA LYS A 258 2.82 -21.97 -27.24
C LYS A 258 2.19 -20.65 -27.64
N LYS A 259 1.20 -20.24 -26.85
CA LYS A 259 0.46 -19.00 -27.08
C LYS A 259 0.08 -18.36 -25.75
N VAL A 260 -0.03 -17.05 -25.79
CA VAL A 260 -0.59 -16.25 -24.70
C VAL A 260 -1.75 -15.46 -25.27
N TYR A 261 -2.85 -15.44 -24.53
CA TYR A 261 -4.05 -14.67 -24.84
C TYR A 261 -4.19 -13.58 -23.81
N PHE A 262 -4.43 -12.37 -24.29
CA PHE A 262 -4.60 -11.16 -23.46
C PHE A 262 -6.01 -10.63 -23.69
N GLU A 263 -6.74 -10.44 -22.60
CA GLU A 263 -8.03 -9.76 -22.62
C GLU A 263 -7.81 -8.32 -22.17
N VAL A 264 -7.71 -7.42 -23.14
CA VAL A 264 -7.37 -6.02 -22.92
C VAL A 264 -8.48 -5.11 -23.43
N ARG A 265 -8.71 -4.06 -22.67
CA ARG A 265 -9.60 -2.95 -23.02
C ARG A 265 -8.83 -1.65 -22.89
N GLY A 266 -9.11 -0.68 -23.73
CA GLY A 266 -8.65 0.70 -23.65
C GLY A 266 -9.70 1.64 -24.21
N ASP A 267 -9.93 2.76 -23.56
CA ASP A 267 -10.84 3.79 -24.05
C ASP A 267 -10.15 4.68 -25.09
N THR A 268 -8.83 4.66 -25.10
CA THR A 268 -8.00 5.31 -26.13
C THR A 268 -7.17 4.30 -26.91
N PRO A 269 -6.87 4.53 -28.21
CA PRO A 269 -5.94 3.68 -28.93
C PRO A 269 -4.58 3.67 -28.23
N CYS A 270 -4.07 2.49 -27.88
CA CYS A 270 -2.80 2.39 -27.18
C CYS A 270 -1.98 1.20 -27.65
N ARG A 271 -0.67 1.29 -27.43
CA ARG A 271 0.30 0.22 -27.70
C ARG A 271 0.73 -0.40 -26.39
N ILE A 272 0.63 -1.73 -26.29
CA ILE A 272 1.05 -2.48 -25.12
C ILE A 272 2.24 -3.35 -25.52
N ASN A 273 3.38 -3.12 -24.91
CA ASN A 273 4.56 -3.94 -25.07
C ASN A 273 4.44 -5.18 -24.17
N ILE A 274 4.93 -6.31 -24.65
CA ILE A 274 4.91 -7.58 -23.96
C ILE A 274 6.35 -8.03 -23.73
N LYS A 275 6.64 -8.50 -22.53
CA LYS A 275 7.92 -9.11 -22.20
C LYS A 275 7.68 -10.46 -21.52
N TYR A 276 8.39 -11.48 -22.00
CA TYR A 276 8.36 -12.83 -21.44
C TYR A 276 9.56 -13.05 -20.53
N ILE A 277 9.32 -13.45 -19.31
CA ILE A 277 10.33 -13.64 -18.26
C ILE A 277 10.34 -15.10 -17.88
N THR A 278 11.52 -15.68 -17.74
CA THR A 278 11.71 -17.09 -17.40
C THR A 278 12.71 -17.24 -16.27
N ASN A 279 12.76 -18.42 -15.65
CA ASN A 279 13.78 -18.74 -14.66
C ASN A 279 15.23 -18.69 -15.22
N GLU A 280 15.39 -18.82 -16.54
CA GLU A 280 16.71 -18.73 -17.22
C GLU A 280 17.04 -17.31 -17.65
N ASN A 281 16.00 -16.48 -17.90
CA ASN A 281 16.14 -15.08 -18.28
C ASN A 281 15.22 -14.19 -17.44
N MET A 282 15.73 -13.76 -16.29
CA MET A 282 15.00 -12.91 -15.33
C MET A 282 14.83 -11.46 -15.81
N THR A 283 15.63 -11.00 -16.78
CA THR A 283 15.46 -9.69 -17.40
C THR A 283 14.36 -9.68 -18.44
N GLY A 284 14.02 -10.85 -18.97
CA GLY A 284 12.96 -11.06 -19.94
C GLY A 284 13.35 -10.73 -21.38
N GLU A 285 12.58 -11.25 -22.30
CA GLU A 285 12.70 -11.03 -23.76
C GLU A 285 11.43 -10.32 -24.24
N GLU A 286 11.60 -9.23 -24.97
CA GLU A 286 10.48 -8.46 -25.54
C GLU A 286 9.87 -9.20 -26.73
N ASP A 287 8.54 -9.25 -26.79
CA ASP A 287 7.83 -9.69 -27.99
C ASP A 287 7.99 -8.61 -29.08
N PRO A 288 8.48 -8.95 -30.27
CA PRO A 288 8.64 -7.98 -31.35
C PRO A 288 7.33 -7.38 -31.83
N GLU A 289 6.20 -8.02 -31.54
CA GLU A 289 4.88 -7.57 -31.95
C GLU A 289 4.04 -7.11 -30.75
N PRO A 290 3.99 -5.79 -30.45
CA PRO A 290 3.13 -5.26 -29.41
C PRO A 290 1.65 -5.49 -29.73
N ILE A 291 0.82 -5.44 -28.68
CA ILE A 291 -0.64 -5.39 -28.87
C ILE A 291 -1.02 -3.94 -29.19
N ILE A 292 -1.76 -3.77 -30.27
CA ILE A 292 -2.35 -2.48 -30.61
C ILE A 292 -3.84 -2.55 -30.28
N VAL A 293 -4.25 -1.80 -29.28
CA VAL A 293 -5.66 -1.63 -28.91
C VAL A 293 -6.22 -0.49 -29.72
N TYR A 294 -7.26 -0.75 -30.49
CA TYR A 294 -7.98 0.26 -31.24
C TYR A 294 -9.27 0.61 -30.48
N SER A 295 -9.42 1.86 -30.10
CA SER A 295 -10.73 2.38 -29.70
C SER A 295 -11.33 3.15 -30.86
N LYS A 296 -12.58 2.93 -31.16
CA LYS A 296 -13.32 3.81 -32.07
C LYS A 296 -14.13 4.78 -31.24
N LEU A 297 -13.65 6.03 -31.18
CA LEU A 297 -14.45 7.13 -30.71
C LEU A 297 -15.59 7.37 -31.69
N TRP A 298 -16.80 7.51 -31.17
CA TRP A 298 -18.01 7.81 -31.96
C TRP A 298 -17.88 9.02 -32.86
N SER A 299 -17.00 9.97 -32.55
CA SER A 299 -16.72 11.16 -33.30
C SER A 299 -15.78 11.01 -34.50
N GLY A 300 -15.16 9.87 -34.69
CA GLY A 300 -14.10 9.64 -35.69
C GLY A 300 -14.38 8.56 -36.73
N PHE A 301 -15.61 8.05 -36.83
CA PHE A 301 -15.93 7.01 -37.81
C PHE A 301 -16.74 7.59 -39.03
N THR A 302 -16.51 7.01 -40.20
CA THR A 302 -17.36 7.14 -41.36
C THR A 302 -18.17 5.87 -41.53
N TRP A 303 -19.38 5.94 -42.08
CA TRP A 303 -20.26 4.78 -42.28
C TRP A 303 -19.60 3.66 -43.10
N ASP A 304 -18.69 3.99 -43.99
CA ASP A 304 -17.98 3.01 -44.82
C ASP A 304 -16.95 2.18 -44.04
N THR A 305 -16.54 2.66 -42.86
CA THR A 305 -15.55 1.99 -42.00
C THR A 305 -16.15 1.43 -40.73
N PHE A 306 -17.46 1.51 -40.54
CA PHE A 306 -18.16 1.05 -39.36
C PHE A 306 -18.32 -0.47 -39.37
N GLY A 307 -17.81 -1.14 -38.34
CA GLY A 307 -18.04 -2.56 -38.06
C GLY A 307 -18.55 -2.76 -36.65
N TRP A 308 -19.64 -3.50 -36.47
CA TRP A 308 -20.26 -3.81 -35.18
C TRP A 308 -19.32 -4.55 -34.19
N THR A 309 -18.21 -5.09 -34.69
CA THR A 309 -17.19 -5.80 -33.89
C THR A 309 -16.33 -4.88 -33.04
N PHE A 310 -16.49 -3.56 -33.10
CA PHE A 310 -15.61 -2.58 -32.44
C PHE A 310 -16.26 -1.87 -31.26
N ILE A 311 -17.45 -2.33 -30.82
CA ILE A 311 -18.09 -1.76 -29.66
C ILE A 311 -17.40 -2.33 -28.42
N SER A 312 -16.67 -1.52 -27.68
CA SER A 312 -16.35 -1.52 -26.25
C SER A 312 -16.27 -2.86 -25.47
N PHE A 313 -16.05 -3.99 -26.13
CA PHE A 313 -15.80 -5.27 -25.47
C PHE A 313 -14.30 -5.49 -25.27
N ALA A 314 -13.93 -6.17 -24.18
CA ALA A 314 -12.56 -6.63 -24.01
C ALA A 314 -12.13 -7.44 -25.24
N ASN A 315 -11.13 -6.97 -25.96
CA ASN A 315 -10.61 -7.68 -27.11
C ASN A 315 -9.60 -8.73 -26.65
N THR A 316 -9.78 -9.96 -27.16
CA THR A 316 -8.80 -11.01 -26.92
C THR A 316 -7.73 -11.00 -28.01
N PHE A 317 -6.51 -10.71 -27.62
CA PHE A 317 -5.35 -10.75 -28.49
C PHE A 317 -4.56 -12.04 -28.24
N ALA A 318 -4.33 -12.84 -29.29
CA ALA A 318 -3.48 -14.00 -29.21
C ALA A 318 -2.07 -13.68 -29.70
N ARG A 319 -1.06 -14.06 -28.93
CA ARG A 319 0.34 -13.96 -29.32
C ARG A 319 0.99 -15.35 -29.29
N LYS A 320 1.71 -15.66 -30.34
CA LYS A 320 2.51 -16.88 -30.41
C LYS A 320 3.75 -16.68 -29.54
N CYS A 321 3.90 -17.52 -28.54
CA CYS A 321 5.07 -17.49 -27.66
C CYS A 321 6.01 -18.63 -28.03
N SER A 322 7.31 -18.35 -28.17
CA SER A 322 8.31 -19.35 -28.54
C SER A 322 9.16 -19.82 -27.37
N VAL A 323 8.71 -19.59 -26.14
CA VAL A 323 9.45 -19.97 -24.92
C VAL A 323 9.35 -21.48 -24.69
N LYS A 324 10.51 -22.13 -24.65
CA LYS A 324 10.62 -23.59 -24.59
C LYS A 324 11.44 -24.05 -23.39
N LYS A 325 11.02 -25.17 -22.78
CA LYS A 325 11.76 -25.90 -21.74
C LYS A 325 12.06 -25.05 -20.50
N VAL A 326 11.10 -24.26 -20.03
CA VAL A 326 11.23 -23.44 -18.83
C VAL A 326 10.52 -24.06 -17.65
N LEU A 327 11.01 -23.81 -16.44
CA LEU A 327 10.38 -24.20 -15.18
C LEU A 327 9.32 -23.19 -14.75
N LEU A 328 9.70 -21.93 -14.79
CA LEU A 328 8.88 -20.81 -14.37
C LEU A 328 8.73 -19.81 -15.50
N PHE A 329 7.57 -19.22 -15.59
CA PHE A 329 7.23 -18.24 -16.63
C PHE A 329 6.45 -17.09 -16.05
N ALA A 330 6.79 -15.87 -16.41
CA ALA A 330 6.03 -14.68 -16.11
C ALA A 330 5.91 -13.79 -17.33
N ILE A 331 4.92 -12.91 -17.29
CA ILE A 331 4.61 -11.97 -18.37
C ILE A 331 4.60 -10.57 -17.79
N GLU A 332 5.27 -9.65 -18.46
CA GLU A 332 5.18 -8.23 -18.18
C GLU A 332 4.51 -7.51 -19.34
N LEU A 333 3.52 -6.72 -19.04
CA LEU A 333 2.85 -5.80 -19.96
C LEU A 333 3.21 -4.38 -19.59
N SER A 334 3.53 -3.54 -20.55
CA SER A 334 3.86 -2.14 -20.29
C SER A 334 3.31 -1.20 -21.35
N ASN A 335 2.95 0.01 -20.89
CA ASN A 335 2.58 1.13 -21.72
C ASN A 335 3.32 2.38 -21.23
N ASN A 336 3.87 3.16 -22.16
CA ASN A 336 4.57 4.42 -21.90
C ASN A 336 4.15 5.53 -22.87
N GLU A 337 2.93 5.47 -23.39
CA GLU A 337 2.38 6.49 -24.27
C GLU A 337 1.65 7.58 -23.48
N VAL A 338 1.78 8.82 -23.92
CA VAL A 338 1.13 9.97 -23.28
C VAL A 338 -0.38 9.93 -23.51
N ASN A 339 -1.16 10.20 -22.48
CA ASN A 339 -2.64 10.27 -22.53
C ASN A 339 -3.29 8.98 -23.06
N LYS A 340 -2.72 7.84 -22.67
CA LYS A 340 -3.26 6.52 -23.02
C LYS A 340 -3.58 5.73 -21.78
N ASP A 341 -4.70 5.01 -21.85
CA ASP A 341 -5.14 4.10 -20.82
C ASP A 341 -5.12 2.65 -21.31
N MET A 342 -4.95 1.72 -20.40
CA MET A 342 -5.17 0.31 -20.66
C MET A 342 -5.79 -0.38 -19.44
N SER A 343 -6.69 -1.29 -19.69
CA SER A 343 -7.25 -2.17 -18.68
C SER A 343 -7.02 -3.63 -19.09
N LEU A 344 -6.43 -4.40 -18.19
CA LEU A 344 -6.19 -5.83 -18.38
C LEU A 344 -7.22 -6.62 -17.59
N SER A 345 -8.07 -7.37 -18.28
CA SER A 345 -9.11 -8.19 -17.65
C SER A 345 -8.66 -9.63 -17.41
N GLY A 346 -7.74 -10.15 -18.24
CA GLY A 346 -7.27 -11.52 -18.09
C GLY A 346 -6.05 -11.86 -18.94
N ILE A 347 -5.30 -12.86 -18.47
CA ILE A 347 -4.20 -13.47 -19.21
C ILE A 347 -4.43 -14.99 -19.18
N ARG A 348 -4.33 -15.62 -20.35
CA ARG A 348 -4.47 -17.07 -20.51
C ARG A 348 -3.29 -17.62 -21.28
N CYS A 349 -2.65 -18.69 -20.79
CA CYS A 349 -1.51 -19.33 -21.43
C CYS A 349 -1.87 -20.71 -21.97
N GLU A 350 -1.51 -20.98 -23.22
CA GLU A 350 -1.54 -22.31 -23.82
C GLU A 350 -0.14 -22.90 -23.72
N TYR A 351 0.01 -24.00 -22.99
CA TYR A 351 1.30 -24.62 -22.72
C TYR A 351 1.24 -26.15 -22.78
N THR A 352 2.41 -26.78 -22.87
CA THR A 352 2.57 -28.24 -22.78
C THR A 352 3.71 -28.60 -21.84
N TYR A 353 3.53 -29.65 -21.07
CA TYR A 353 4.62 -30.29 -20.33
C TYR A 353 5.51 -31.05 -21.29
N VAL A 354 6.83 -30.92 -21.15
CA VAL A 354 7.81 -31.53 -22.08
C VAL A 354 8.50 -32.70 -21.40
N LYS A 355 9.06 -32.51 -20.23
CA LYS A 355 9.88 -33.50 -19.53
C LYS A 355 9.91 -33.23 -18.04
N GLU A 356 9.87 -34.28 -17.25
CA GLU A 356 10.17 -34.26 -15.83
C GLU A 356 11.67 -34.05 -15.59
N ILE A 357 12.00 -33.22 -14.62
CA ILE A 357 13.36 -33.02 -14.16
C ILE A 357 13.65 -34.12 -13.15
N LYS A 358 14.66 -34.91 -13.46
CA LYS A 358 15.13 -35.97 -12.55
C LYS A 358 16.16 -35.43 -11.58
#